data_4645fd4eb7c107de05484eb7288c4ee0
#
_entry.id   4645fd4eb7c107de05484eb7288c4ee0
#
_cell.length_a   1.000
_cell.length_b   1.000
_cell.length_c   1.000
_cell.angle_alpha   90.00
_cell.angle_beta   90.00
_cell.angle_gamma   90.00
#
_symmetry.space_group_name_H-M   'P 1'
#
loop_
_entity.id
_entity.type
_entity.pdbx_description
1 polymer ?
#
loop_
_entity_poly.entity_id
_entity_poly.type
_entity_poly.pdbx_seq_one_letter_code
_entity_poly.pdbx_strand_id
1 'polypeptide(L)'
;MTTLYLMRHGETLFNTQKRVQGVCDSPLTALGLEQAQLAKAYFEREGISFDAVYASTQERATDTAKLVSGREDVTQLKGLKEMDFGIFEAQPESLLPKFREGANSFEELLVPYGGEDIREVGKRVHETIQEVLKGTDQDSLLMVSHGAAMWGLCLDLRITFPPGVYFSNCAICVFKVLDDASLTLEQLILPTQEYRVYDF
;
A
#
# COMPACT_ATOMS: atom_id res chain seq x y z
N MET A 1 -5.19 15.84 -15.86
CA MET A 1 -6.03 14.84 -15.16
C MET A 1 -5.11 13.92 -14.38
N THR A 2 -5.17 13.95 -13.08
CA THR A 2 -4.17 13.26 -12.23
C THR A 2 -4.50 11.78 -12.05
N THR A 3 -3.48 10.93 -12.21
CA THR A 3 -3.54 9.48 -11.89
C THR A 3 -2.64 9.19 -10.69
N LEU A 4 -3.20 8.53 -9.69
CA LEU A 4 -2.47 8.04 -8.52
C LEU A 4 -2.24 6.54 -8.63
N TYR A 5 -0.99 6.12 -8.61
CA TYR A 5 -0.56 4.73 -8.49
C TYR A 5 -0.20 4.46 -7.03
N LEU A 6 -1.10 3.80 -6.29
CA LEU A 6 -0.86 3.41 -4.90
C LEU A 6 -0.40 1.95 -4.86
N MET A 7 0.78 1.70 -4.33
CA MET A 7 1.45 0.42 -4.44
C MET A 7 1.86 -0.13 -3.07
N ARG A 8 1.75 -1.44 -2.88
CA ARG A 8 2.32 -2.15 -1.73
C ARG A 8 3.82 -2.37 -1.94
N HIS A 9 4.62 -2.28 -0.87
CA HIS A 9 6.05 -2.61 -0.87
C HIS A 9 6.35 -4.06 -1.31
N GLY A 10 7.60 -4.33 -1.72
CA GLY A 10 8.11 -5.66 -2.04
C GLY A 10 8.23 -6.56 -0.82
N GLU A 11 8.47 -7.87 -1.03
CA GLU A 11 8.62 -8.83 0.05
C GLU A 11 9.78 -8.47 0.98
N THR A 12 9.55 -8.65 2.29
CA THR A 12 10.52 -8.37 3.34
C THR A 12 10.91 -9.63 4.11
N LEU A 13 11.98 -9.53 4.91
CA LEU A 13 12.41 -10.61 5.78
C LEU A 13 11.28 -11.07 6.73
N PHE A 14 10.48 -10.14 7.29
CA PHE A 14 9.38 -10.51 8.17
C PHE A 14 8.24 -11.22 7.42
N ASN A 15 8.00 -10.88 6.16
CA ASN A 15 7.04 -11.64 5.34
C ASN A 15 7.47 -13.11 5.22
N THR A 16 8.76 -13.39 4.94
CA THR A 16 9.27 -14.78 4.83
C THR A 16 9.22 -15.52 6.17
N GLN A 17 9.41 -14.81 7.28
CA GLN A 17 9.37 -15.36 8.63
C GLN A 17 7.94 -15.45 9.20
N LYS A 18 6.93 -15.00 8.47
CA LYS A 18 5.54 -14.90 8.94
C LYS A 18 5.43 -14.16 10.26
N ARG A 19 6.10 -13.01 10.34
CA ARG A 19 6.05 -12.08 11.47
C ARG A 19 5.20 -10.88 11.14
N VAL A 20 4.45 -10.43 12.11
CA VAL A 20 3.66 -9.20 12.05
C VAL A 20 4.59 -8.01 11.81
N GLN A 21 4.26 -7.20 10.82
CA GLN A 21 5.05 -6.07 10.42
C GLN A 21 4.14 -4.86 10.15
N GLY A 22 3.77 -4.17 11.21
CA GLY A 22 3.09 -2.90 11.18
C GLY A 22 4.07 -1.75 11.32
N VAL A 23 4.20 -1.17 12.52
CA VAL A 23 5.14 -0.07 12.79
C VAL A 23 6.60 -0.50 12.83
N CYS A 24 6.89 -1.76 13.16
CA CYS A 24 8.24 -2.32 13.02
C CYS A 24 8.61 -2.48 11.53
N ASP A 25 9.91 -2.58 11.26
CA ASP A 25 10.41 -2.69 9.89
C ASP A 25 11.39 -3.85 9.72
N SER A 26 11.55 -4.32 8.50
CA SER A 26 12.57 -5.27 8.11
C SER A 26 12.94 -5.06 6.63
N PRO A 27 14.18 -5.40 6.22
CA PRO A 27 14.66 -5.13 4.88
C PRO A 27 13.93 -5.94 3.82
N LEU A 28 13.93 -5.44 2.59
CA LEU A 28 13.49 -6.20 1.42
C LEU A 28 14.37 -7.45 1.24
N THR A 29 13.74 -8.55 0.83
CA THR A 29 14.46 -9.78 0.43
C THR A 29 14.95 -9.66 -1.02
N ALA A 30 15.80 -10.60 -1.46
CA ALA A 30 16.16 -10.70 -2.87
C ALA A 30 14.92 -10.81 -3.77
N LEU A 31 13.93 -11.61 -3.36
CA LEU A 31 12.65 -11.71 -4.06
C LEU A 31 11.88 -10.37 -4.03
N GLY A 32 11.90 -9.64 -2.92
CA GLY A 32 11.28 -8.32 -2.83
C GLY A 32 11.88 -7.31 -3.80
N LEU A 33 13.21 -7.36 -3.99
CA LEU A 33 13.89 -6.54 -5.00
C LEU A 33 13.47 -6.93 -6.43
N GLU A 34 13.39 -8.23 -6.73
CA GLU A 34 12.90 -8.73 -8.02
C GLU A 34 11.44 -8.32 -8.28
N GLN A 35 10.58 -8.39 -7.27
CA GLN A 35 9.18 -7.94 -7.36
C GLN A 35 9.09 -6.44 -7.69
N ALA A 36 9.92 -5.60 -7.07
CA ALA A 36 10.00 -4.19 -7.37
C ALA A 36 10.46 -3.94 -8.82
N GLN A 37 11.40 -4.75 -9.33
CA GLN A 37 11.83 -4.68 -10.74
C GLN A 37 10.70 -5.08 -11.70
N LEU A 38 9.87 -6.07 -11.37
CA LEU A 38 8.69 -6.42 -12.18
C LEU A 38 7.70 -5.24 -12.25
N ALA A 39 7.46 -4.57 -11.12
CA ALA A 39 6.60 -3.38 -11.09
C ALA A 39 7.21 -2.23 -11.92
N LYS A 40 8.51 -2.00 -11.82
CA LYS A 40 9.23 -1.03 -12.67
C LYS A 40 9.06 -1.36 -14.15
N ALA A 41 9.31 -2.61 -14.55
CA ALA A 41 9.16 -3.06 -15.93
C ALA A 41 7.72 -2.88 -16.46
N TYR A 42 6.70 -3.04 -15.59
CA TYR A 42 5.32 -2.71 -15.95
C TYR A 42 5.19 -1.24 -16.32
N PHE A 43 5.62 -0.31 -15.48
CA PHE A 43 5.51 1.12 -15.73
C PHE A 43 6.30 1.55 -16.99
N GLU A 44 7.50 1.01 -17.18
CA GLU A 44 8.32 1.28 -18.38
C GLU A 44 7.64 0.78 -19.66
N ARG A 45 7.05 -0.41 -19.64
CA ARG A 45 6.32 -0.99 -20.78
C ARG A 45 5.08 -0.17 -21.14
N GLU A 46 4.34 0.31 -20.16
CA GLU A 46 3.15 1.13 -20.36
C GLU A 46 3.51 2.62 -20.64
N GLY A 47 4.79 2.97 -20.66
CA GLY A 47 5.25 4.35 -20.92
C GLY A 47 4.89 5.33 -19.79
N ILE A 48 4.69 4.82 -18.57
CA ILE A 48 4.31 5.62 -17.40
C ILE A 48 5.58 6.15 -16.73
N SER A 49 5.63 7.46 -16.53
CA SER A 49 6.63 8.16 -15.72
C SER A 49 5.92 8.96 -14.61
N PHE A 50 6.61 9.19 -13.51
CA PHE A 50 6.04 9.86 -12.34
C PHE A 50 6.56 11.28 -12.20
N ASP A 51 5.66 12.24 -12.04
CA ASP A 51 6.01 13.64 -11.74
C ASP A 51 6.49 13.78 -10.29
N ALA A 52 5.85 13.02 -9.37
CA ALA A 52 6.30 12.93 -7.98
C ALA A 52 6.17 11.51 -7.43
N VAL A 53 7.07 11.20 -6.46
CA VAL A 53 7.14 9.90 -5.80
C VAL A 53 7.08 10.10 -4.29
N TYR A 54 6.13 9.42 -3.66
CA TYR A 54 5.93 9.42 -2.23
C TYR A 54 6.03 8.00 -1.68
N ALA A 55 6.39 7.89 -0.42
CA ALA A 55 6.38 6.62 0.28
C ALA A 55 6.02 6.80 1.76
N SER A 56 5.58 5.72 2.39
CA SER A 56 5.60 5.62 3.84
C SER A 56 7.01 5.90 4.39
N THR A 57 7.10 6.37 5.62
CA THR A 57 8.39 6.60 6.32
C THR A 57 9.12 5.31 6.67
N GLN A 58 8.54 4.14 6.38
CA GLN A 58 9.15 2.83 6.64
C GLN A 58 10.09 2.45 5.51
N GLU A 59 11.28 1.95 5.86
CA GLU A 59 12.38 1.68 4.93
C GLU A 59 11.94 0.79 3.77
N ARG A 60 11.21 -0.31 4.04
CA ARG A 60 10.70 -1.22 3.00
C ARG A 60 9.87 -0.54 1.91
N ALA A 61 9.08 0.47 2.28
CA ALA A 61 8.27 1.22 1.33
C ALA A 61 9.10 2.26 0.57
N THR A 62 9.99 2.96 1.26
CA THR A 62 10.89 3.94 0.64
C THR A 62 11.84 3.27 -0.36
N ASP A 63 12.43 2.13 0.00
CA ASP A 63 13.32 1.37 -0.89
C ASP A 63 12.58 0.83 -2.10
N THR A 64 11.36 0.30 -1.91
CA THR A 64 10.51 -0.11 -3.03
C THR A 64 10.22 1.07 -3.96
N ALA A 65 9.87 2.25 -3.41
CA ALA A 65 9.58 3.45 -4.20
C ALA A 65 10.77 3.89 -5.06
N LYS A 66 11.97 3.90 -4.49
CA LYS A 66 13.21 4.24 -5.20
C LYS A 66 13.49 3.25 -6.35
N LEU A 67 13.39 1.95 -6.07
CA LEU A 67 13.62 0.91 -7.07
C LEU A 67 12.63 1.01 -8.24
N VAL A 68 11.35 1.18 -7.94
CA VAL A 68 10.28 1.22 -8.95
C VAL A 68 10.38 2.47 -9.81
N SER A 69 10.58 3.63 -9.20
CA SER A 69 10.64 4.90 -9.91
C SER A 69 12.00 5.20 -10.54
N GLY A 70 13.08 4.56 -10.05
CA GLY A 70 14.45 4.91 -10.42
C GLY A 70 14.88 6.27 -9.88
N ARG A 71 14.19 6.83 -8.87
CA ARG A 71 14.45 8.16 -8.29
C ARG A 71 14.93 8.03 -6.85
N GLU A 72 15.82 8.95 -6.47
CA GLU A 72 16.29 9.09 -5.07
C GLU A 72 15.47 10.13 -4.28
N ASP A 73 14.79 11.05 -4.96
CA ASP A 73 13.98 12.12 -4.39
C ASP A 73 12.56 11.63 -4.05
N VAL A 74 12.47 10.73 -3.10
CA VAL A 74 11.20 10.20 -2.58
C VAL A 74 10.77 11.01 -1.35
N THR A 75 9.58 11.58 -1.41
CA THR A 75 8.98 12.30 -0.27
C THR A 75 8.32 11.31 0.69
N GLN A 76 8.76 11.30 1.93
CA GLN A 76 8.22 10.42 2.95
C GLN A 76 6.99 11.03 3.64
N LEU A 77 5.90 10.27 3.73
CA LEU A 77 4.64 10.67 4.35
C LEU A 77 4.29 9.72 5.50
N LYS A 78 4.25 10.24 6.73
CA LYS A 78 3.93 9.45 7.93
C LYS A 78 2.53 8.83 7.86
N GLY A 79 1.57 9.50 7.23
CA GLY A 79 0.21 9.00 7.09
C GLY A 79 0.07 7.76 6.19
N LEU A 80 1.08 7.44 5.37
CA LEU A 80 1.12 6.22 4.55
C LEU A 80 1.67 4.99 5.28
N LYS A 81 2.04 5.09 6.58
CA LYS A 81 2.55 3.97 7.37
C LYS A 81 1.54 2.82 7.45
N GLU A 82 2.10 1.60 7.67
CA GLU A 82 1.27 0.43 7.94
C GLU A 82 0.46 0.60 9.24
N MET A 83 -0.58 -0.18 9.37
CA MET A 83 -1.37 -0.34 10.59
C MET A 83 -0.45 -0.72 11.76
N ASP A 84 -0.67 -0.11 12.92
CA ASP A 84 -0.04 -0.54 14.17
C ASP A 84 -0.74 -1.77 14.72
N PHE A 85 0.01 -2.85 14.95
CA PHE A 85 -0.51 -4.10 15.51
C PHE A 85 -0.29 -4.20 17.04
N GLY A 86 0.18 -3.14 17.69
CA GLY A 86 0.38 -3.08 19.13
C GLY A 86 1.35 -4.15 19.63
N ILE A 87 0.97 -4.89 20.69
CA ILE A 87 1.84 -5.92 21.30
C ILE A 87 2.22 -7.06 20.35
N PHE A 88 1.55 -7.19 19.19
CA PHE A 88 1.84 -8.24 18.21
C PHE A 88 2.97 -7.85 17.25
N GLU A 89 3.46 -6.61 17.30
CA GLU A 89 4.58 -6.18 16.44
C GLU A 89 5.79 -7.11 16.57
N ALA A 90 6.33 -7.52 15.41
CA ALA A 90 7.43 -8.49 15.27
C ALA A 90 7.17 -9.89 15.84
N GLN A 91 5.97 -10.17 16.34
CA GLN A 91 5.57 -11.51 16.80
C GLN A 91 5.16 -12.39 15.61
N PRO A 92 5.14 -13.74 15.78
CA PRO A 92 4.56 -14.63 14.78
C PRO A 92 3.11 -14.25 14.45
N GLU A 93 2.75 -14.21 13.16
CA GLU A 93 1.36 -13.93 12.70
C GLU A 93 0.32 -14.87 13.31
N SER A 94 0.74 -16.08 13.69
CA SER A 94 -0.13 -17.07 14.34
C SER A 94 -0.66 -16.63 15.70
N LEU A 95 -0.07 -15.61 16.31
CA LEU A 95 -0.52 -15.04 17.59
C LEU A 95 -1.58 -13.95 17.42
N LEU A 96 -1.80 -13.45 16.20
CA LEU A 96 -2.85 -12.49 15.93
C LEU A 96 -4.24 -13.07 16.24
N PRO A 97 -5.18 -12.27 16.74
CA PRO A 97 -6.56 -12.70 16.86
C PRO A 97 -7.12 -13.07 15.49
N LYS A 98 -8.05 -14.01 15.46
CA LYS A 98 -8.75 -14.35 14.22
C LYS A 98 -9.77 -13.27 13.90
N PHE A 99 -9.99 -13.03 12.61
CA PHE A 99 -11.09 -12.17 12.17
C PHE A 99 -12.42 -12.71 12.71
N ARG A 100 -13.36 -11.82 12.97
CA ARG A 100 -14.74 -12.21 13.24
C ARG A 100 -15.34 -12.94 12.04
N GLU A 101 -16.34 -13.75 12.28
CA GLU A 101 -17.06 -14.43 11.21
C GLU A 101 -17.61 -13.42 10.19
N GLY A 102 -17.30 -13.61 8.92
CA GLY A 102 -17.70 -12.70 7.84
C GLY A 102 -16.86 -11.42 7.71
N ALA A 103 -15.94 -11.14 8.64
CA ALA A 103 -15.05 -10.00 8.53
C ALA A 103 -13.86 -10.29 7.59
N ASN A 104 -13.37 -9.24 6.94
CA ASN A 104 -12.22 -9.27 6.04
C ASN A 104 -11.03 -8.43 6.56
N SER A 105 -11.09 -8.03 7.82
CA SER A 105 -10.06 -7.26 8.52
C SER A 105 -10.13 -7.49 10.03
N PHE A 106 -9.18 -6.92 10.78
CA PHE A 106 -9.19 -6.95 12.25
C PHE A 106 -10.25 -6.01 12.85
N GLU A 107 -10.81 -5.08 12.06
CA GLU A 107 -11.69 -4.04 12.56
C GLU A 107 -11.02 -3.28 13.73
N GLU A 108 -11.64 -3.23 14.93
CA GLU A 108 -11.07 -2.64 16.14
C GLU A 108 -10.41 -3.68 17.07
N LEU A 109 -10.28 -4.95 16.66
CA LEU A 109 -9.82 -6.04 17.53
C LEU A 109 -8.42 -5.81 18.13
N LEU A 110 -7.59 -5.00 17.50
CA LEU A 110 -6.23 -4.73 17.97
C LEU A 110 -6.13 -3.54 18.92
N VAL A 111 -7.17 -2.71 19.01
CA VAL A 111 -7.19 -1.51 19.88
C VAL A 111 -6.93 -1.84 21.35
N PRO A 112 -7.54 -2.89 21.96
CA PRO A 112 -7.24 -3.24 23.35
C PRO A 112 -5.79 -3.68 23.59
N TYR A 113 -5.06 -4.00 22.54
CA TYR A 113 -3.65 -4.44 22.55
C TYR A 113 -2.68 -3.34 22.12
N GLY A 114 -3.13 -2.09 22.07
CA GLY A 114 -2.31 -0.93 21.68
C GLY A 114 -2.14 -0.76 20.17
N GLY A 115 -2.89 -1.50 19.37
CA GLY A 115 -2.93 -1.35 17.91
C GLY A 115 -3.96 -0.34 17.40
N GLU A 116 -4.04 -0.19 16.10
CA GLU A 116 -5.01 0.70 15.42
C GLU A 116 -6.32 -0.04 15.03
N ASP A 117 -7.39 0.71 14.90
CA ASP A 117 -8.60 0.31 14.17
C ASP A 117 -8.35 0.51 12.66
N ILE A 118 -8.68 -0.48 11.85
CA ILE A 118 -8.45 -0.41 10.39
C ILE A 118 -9.21 0.76 9.74
N ARG A 119 -10.34 1.19 10.31
CA ARG A 119 -11.10 2.34 9.81
C ARG A 119 -10.34 3.65 10.02
N GLU A 120 -9.70 3.82 11.16
CA GLU A 120 -8.83 4.98 11.44
C GLU A 120 -7.57 4.96 10.58
N VAL A 121 -7.02 3.78 10.30
CA VAL A 121 -5.92 3.61 9.33
C VAL A 121 -6.35 4.08 7.95
N GLY A 122 -7.50 3.62 7.47
CA GLY A 122 -8.05 4.02 6.16
C GLY A 122 -8.26 5.52 6.05
N LYS A 123 -8.88 6.12 7.05
CA LYS A 123 -9.09 7.57 7.15
C LYS A 123 -7.77 8.34 7.11
N ARG A 124 -6.78 7.93 7.92
CA ARG A 124 -5.44 8.54 7.95
C ARG A 124 -4.76 8.50 6.59
N VAL A 125 -4.81 7.36 5.90
CA VAL A 125 -4.23 7.19 4.57
C VAL A 125 -4.96 8.09 3.56
N HIS A 126 -6.30 8.09 3.58
CA HIS A 126 -7.13 8.91 2.69
C HIS A 126 -6.86 10.41 2.87
N GLU A 127 -6.86 10.91 4.11
CA GLU A 127 -6.56 12.31 4.43
C GLU A 127 -5.16 12.70 3.93
N THR A 128 -4.15 11.84 4.14
CA THR A 128 -2.78 12.08 3.69
C THR A 128 -2.70 12.18 2.16
N ILE A 129 -3.38 11.30 1.43
CA ILE A 129 -3.45 11.35 -0.03
C ILE A 129 -4.14 12.64 -0.48
N GLN A 130 -5.29 12.97 0.12
CA GLN A 130 -6.01 14.20 -0.22
C GLN A 130 -5.21 15.49 0.03
N GLU A 131 -4.41 15.55 1.10
CA GLU A 131 -3.52 16.67 1.37
C GLU A 131 -2.50 16.87 0.25
N VAL A 132 -1.90 15.79 -0.26
CA VAL A 132 -0.99 15.85 -1.41
C VAL A 132 -1.73 16.30 -2.67
N LEU A 133 -2.90 15.71 -2.95
CA LEU A 133 -3.66 15.98 -4.17
C LEU A 133 -4.19 17.41 -4.24
N LYS A 134 -4.58 18.01 -3.12
CA LYS A 134 -5.03 19.42 -3.05
C LYS A 134 -3.93 20.43 -3.36
N GLY A 135 -2.68 20.05 -3.20
CA GLY A 135 -1.51 20.91 -3.39
C GLY A 135 -0.76 20.66 -4.69
N THR A 136 -1.22 19.76 -5.55
CA THR A 136 -0.49 19.35 -6.75
C THR A 136 -1.20 19.71 -8.05
N ASP A 137 -0.42 20.06 -9.06
CA ASP A 137 -0.81 20.20 -10.47
C ASP A 137 -0.23 19.06 -11.34
N GLN A 138 0.32 18.03 -10.71
CA GLN A 138 1.00 16.90 -11.36
C GLN A 138 0.00 15.89 -11.91
N ASP A 139 0.33 15.28 -13.04
CA ASP A 139 -0.55 14.35 -13.74
C ASP A 139 -0.35 12.89 -13.31
N SER A 140 0.84 12.54 -12.80
CA SER A 140 1.19 11.15 -12.47
C SER A 140 1.95 11.05 -11.15
N LEU A 141 1.35 10.37 -10.17
CA LEU A 141 1.91 10.23 -8.81
C LEU A 141 2.09 8.76 -8.45
N LEU A 142 3.27 8.40 -7.93
CA LEU A 142 3.49 7.11 -7.28
C LEU A 142 3.47 7.29 -5.77
N MET A 143 2.70 6.47 -5.07
CA MET A 143 2.73 6.35 -3.61
C MET A 143 2.97 4.90 -3.20
N VAL A 144 3.99 4.63 -2.39
CA VAL A 144 4.26 3.28 -1.88
C VAL A 144 3.89 3.19 -0.41
N SER A 145 3.02 2.23 -0.10
CA SER A 145 2.44 1.99 1.22
C SER A 145 2.43 0.48 1.52
N HIS A 146 1.44 0.00 2.26
CA HIS A 146 1.42 -1.33 2.87
C HIS A 146 0.06 -2.00 2.72
N GLY A 147 0.00 -3.31 3.03
CA GLY A 147 -1.18 -4.11 2.80
C GLY A 147 -2.41 -3.67 3.57
N ALA A 148 -2.31 -3.55 4.90
CA ALA A 148 -3.45 -3.15 5.72
C ALA A 148 -3.80 -1.66 5.54
N ALA A 149 -2.79 -0.80 5.32
CA ALA A 149 -3.01 0.62 5.03
C ALA A 149 -3.83 0.83 3.74
N MET A 150 -3.47 0.11 2.66
CA MET A 150 -4.23 0.14 1.39
C MET A 150 -5.62 -0.46 1.56
N TRP A 151 -5.73 -1.56 2.34
CA TRP A 151 -7.02 -2.17 2.62
C TRP A 151 -7.94 -1.22 3.38
N GLY A 152 -7.43 -0.55 4.42
CA GLY A 152 -8.16 0.47 5.17
C GLY A 152 -8.67 1.60 4.27
N LEU A 153 -7.83 2.11 3.35
CA LEU A 153 -8.25 3.10 2.36
C LEU A 153 -9.41 2.58 1.50
N CYS A 154 -9.33 1.33 1.02
CA CYS A 154 -10.39 0.75 0.21
C CYS A 154 -11.70 0.61 0.98
N LEU A 155 -11.63 0.28 2.28
CA LEU A 155 -12.82 0.26 3.16
C LEU A 155 -13.42 1.67 3.31
N ASP A 156 -12.60 2.69 3.51
CA ASP A 156 -13.03 4.09 3.64
C ASP A 156 -13.70 4.58 2.34
N LEU A 157 -13.13 4.22 1.18
CA LEU A 157 -13.69 4.51 -0.16
C LEU A 157 -14.85 3.58 -0.56
N ARG A 158 -15.23 2.60 0.28
CA ARG A 158 -16.29 1.60 0.01
C ARG A 158 -16.05 0.77 -1.24
N ILE A 159 -14.78 0.50 -1.55
CA ILE A 159 -14.38 -0.35 -2.67
C ILE A 159 -14.53 -1.81 -2.25
N THR A 160 -15.16 -2.60 -3.13
CA THR A 160 -15.30 -4.06 -2.97
C THR A 160 -14.47 -4.79 -4.01
N PHE A 161 -13.73 -5.81 -3.55
CA PHE A 161 -12.94 -6.67 -4.44
C PHE A 161 -13.65 -8.00 -4.69
N PRO A 162 -13.46 -8.61 -5.87
CA PRO A 162 -13.91 -9.98 -6.11
C PRO A 162 -13.33 -10.95 -5.06
N PRO A 163 -14.05 -12.05 -4.73
CA PRO A 163 -13.54 -13.06 -3.80
C PRO A 163 -12.15 -13.58 -4.21
N GLY A 164 -11.24 -13.70 -3.23
CA GLY A 164 -9.88 -14.20 -3.46
C GLY A 164 -8.89 -13.17 -3.99
N VAL A 165 -9.31 -11.96 -4.28
CA VAL A 165 -8.42 -10.85 -4.64
C VAL A 165 -7.82 -10.26 -3.37
N TYR A 166 -6.51 -10.10 -3.34
CA TYR A 166 -5.75 -9.49 -2.24
C TYR A 166 -4.53 -8.72 -2.79
N PHE A 167 -4.01 -7.82 -2.00
CA PHE A 167 -2.81 -7.07 -2.35
C PHE A 167 -1.56 -7.93 -2.12
N SER A 168 -1.07 -8.61 -3.16
CA SER A 168 0.27 -9.22 -3.12
C SER A 168 1.35 -8.15 -2.99
N ASN A 169 2.58 -8.54 -2.67
CA ASN A 169 3.70 -7.60 -2.71
C ASN A 169 3.80 -6.96 -4.10
N CYS A 170 4.07 -5.67 -4.14
CA CYS A 170 4.08 -4.82 -5.34
C CYS A 170 2.75 -4.74 -6.09
N ALA A 171 1.60 -5.11 -5.47
CA ALA A 171 0.29 -4.82 -6.04
C ALA A 171 0.08 -3.31 -6.21
N ILE A 172 -0.52 -2.88 -7.33
CA ILE A 172 -0.71 -1.49 -7.72
C ILE A 172 -2.21 -1.22 -7.87
N CYS A 173 -2.76 -0.31 -7.07
CA CYS A 173 -4.07 0.27 -7.29
C CYS A 173 -3.92 1.53 -8.13
N VAL A 174 -4.61 1.61 -9.25
CA VAL A 174 -4.64 2.78 -10.12
C VAL A 174 -5.90 3.56 -9.83
N PHE A 175 -5.73 4.76 -9.30
CA PHE A 175 -6.84 5.67 -9.00
C PHE A 175 -6.85 6.84 -9.97
N LYS A 176 -8.01 7.13 -10.50
CA LYS A 176 -8.32 8.40 -11.13
C LYS A 176 -8.64 9.43 -10.05
N VAL A 177 -8.00 10.58 -10.13
CA VAL A 177 -8.27 11.71 -9.25
C VAL A 177 -9.26 12.64 -9.93
N LEU A 178 -10.37 12.94 -9.25
CA LEU A 178 -11.38 13.88 -9.73
C LEU A 178 -11.06 15.31 -9.29
N ASP A 179 -11.77 16.29 -9.85
CA ASP A 179 -11.50 17.72 -9.62
C ASP A 179 -11.66 18.15 -8.14
N ASP A 180 -12.45 17.41 -7.37
CA ASP A 180 -12.64 17.60 -5.93
C ASP A 180 -11.62 16.84 -5.08
N ALA A 181 -10.58 16.27 -5.70
CA ALA A 181 -9.58 15.39 -5.11
C ALA A 181 -10.15 14.04 -4.58
N SER A 182 -11.36 13.66 -4.96
CA SER A 182 -11.87 12.32 -4.70
C SER A 182 -11.20 11.27 -5.58
N LEU A 183 -11.17 10.03 -5.10
CA LEU A 183 -10.49 8.90 -5.73
C LEU A 183 -11.51 7.90 -6.28
N THR A 184 -11.32 7.50 -7.54
CA THR A 184 -12.04 6.38 -8.14
C THR A 184 -11.04 5.30 -8.52
N LEU A 185 -11.18 4.09 -7.97
CA LEU A 185 -10.35 2.96 -8.37
C LEU A 185 -10.73 2.55 -9.80
N GLU A 186 -9.76 2.50 -10.69
CA GLU A 186 -9.94 2.04 -12.06
C GLU A 186 -9.39 0.63 -12.25
N GLN A 187 -8.22 0.34 -11.67
CA GLN A 187 -7.56 -0.95 -11.84
C GLN A 187 -6.80 -1.40 -10.59
N LEU A 188 -6.74 -2.71 -10.40
CA LEU A 188 -5.75 -3.38 -9.56
C LEU A 188 -4.85 -4.23 -10.44
N ILE A 189 -3.55 -3.95 -10.40
CA ILE A 189 -2.53 -4.64 -11.19
C ILE A 189 -1.64 -5.43 -10.24
N LEU A 190 -1.40 -6.70 -10.58
CA LEU A 190 -0.59 -7.63 -9.81
C LEU A 190 0.65 -8.05 -10.62
N PRO A 191 1.75 -7.28 -10.59
CA PRO A 191 2.95 -7.56 -11.40
C PRO A 191 3.55 -8.93 -11.12
N THR A 192 3.47 -9.40 -9.87
CA THR A 192 3.99 -10.71 -9.44
C THR A 192 3.10 -11.90 -9.83
N GLN A 193 1.94 -11.64 -10.44
CA GLN A 193 0.98 -12.63 -10.93
C GLN A 193 0.79 -12.50 -12.44
N GLU A 194 1.89 -12.52 -13.19
CA GLU A 194 1.89 -12.40 -14.65
C GLU A 194 1.18 -11.13 -15.15
N TYR A 195 1.32 -10.04 -14.38
CA TYR A 195 0.67 -8.74 -14.67
C TYR A 195 -0.85 -8.82 -14.77
N ARG A 196 -1.48 -9.66 -13.96
CA ARG A 196 -2.94 -9.76 -13.90
C ARG A 196 -3.56 -8.41 -13.55
N VAL A 197 -4.60 -8.04 -14.29
CA VAL A 197 -5.36 -6.79 -14.10
C VAL A 197 -6.80 -7.11 -13.76
N TYR A 198 -7.34 -6.36 -12.82
CA TYR A 198 -8.76 -6.31 -12.50
C TYR A 198 -9.24 -4.88 -12.74
N ASP A 199 -10.29 -4.71 -13.54
CA ASP A 199 -10.95 -3.42 -13.80
C ASP A 199 -12.12 -3.20 -12.83
N PHE A 200 -12.39 -1.93 -12.45
CA PHE A 200 -13.40 -1.50 -11.48
C PHE A 200 -14.32 -0.43 -12.02
#